data_f3dba16e1787eb1d734c349633318a99
#
_entry.id   f3dba16e1787eb1d734c349633318a99
#
_cell.length_a   1.000
_cell.length_b   1.000
_cell.length_c   1.000
_cell.angle_alpha   90.00
_cell.angle_beta   90.00
_cell.angle_gamma   90.00
#
_symmetry.space_group_name_H-M   'P 1'
#
loop_
_entity.id
_entity.type
_entity.pdbx_description
1 polymer ?
#
loop_
_entity_poly.entity_id
_entity_poly.type
_entity_poly.pdbx_seq_one_letter_code
_entity_poly.pdbx_strand_id
1 'polypeptide(L)'
;MTKPPAAPRRPGPNGAAPAGDGASSRRPPWPPDPFHYLDGRLCVSGLPLDEVVADTGTPAYVYDLDAVAAAYRRVATAFEPLGARVLYAVKANSNLALLATLAGLGSGFDVVSGGELVRVLRAGGDPEATVFASVGKTTEELALAVGQGVTVHVESADELNALREVAARLERPARFAVRVNPDVEVDTHVNIQTGHDEAKFGVPEAVAHELLARAALGELAGLVPVGVHVHVGSQLPDPDGVAAGARVGLEVLEAGRAAGLELDWLDVGGGLPVDYGGGSAVGPELFAAALKPVVAGHNVRLAVEPGRALVARAGALVARVLYRKHRSAGRMLVVDTGMHHLLRPALYQAVHRVRPLRAAPLAGPTEVVGPICESTDVLAAEADLPDLAPGELVAFLDTGAYGMTMASNYNGQPRPAEIVVADGVARVARRRETWEELLASETGTGAPVAAVQGPVDPLGW
;
A
#
# COMPACT_ATOMS: atom_id res chain seq x y z
N MET A 1 26.11 7.74 -34.38
CA MET A 1 25.54 7.39 -33.06
C MET A 1 25.57 8.65 -32.19
N THR A 2 24.47 9.35 -32.13
CA THR A 2 24.32 10.59 -31.38
C THR A 2 24.04 10.25 -29.91
N LYS A 3 24.82 10.85 -29.03
CA LYS A 3 24.71 10.73 -27.57
C LYS A 3 23.33 11.23 -27.10
N PRO A 4 22.61 10.53 -26.24
CA PRO A 4 21.33 11.01 -25.73
C PRO A 4 21.52 12.29 -24.90
N PRO A 5 20.53 13.20 -24.87
CA PRO A 5 20.61 14.45 -24.13
C PRO A 5 20.72 14.21 -22.64
N ALA A 6 21.55 15.01 -21.98
CA ALA A 6 21.71 15.01 -20.53
C ALA A 6 20.40 15.39 -19.83
N ALA A 7 20.03 14.63 -18.79
CA ALA A 7 18.87 14.91 -17.96
C ALA A 7 18.98 16.30 -17.29
N PRO A 8 17.86 17.00 -17.09
CA PRO A 8 17.87 18.33 -16.46
C PRO A 8 18.32 18.22 -14.99
N ARG A 9 19.21 19.15 -14.60
CA ARG A 9 19.67 19.28 -13.20
C ARG A 9 18.49 19.68 -12.32
N ARG A 10 18.24 18.92 -11.25
CA ARG A 10 17.27 19.23 -10.21
C ARG A 10 17.69 20.48 -9.40
N PRO A 11 16.72 21.31 -8.93
CA PRO A 11 17.02 22.30 -7.91
C PRO A 11 17.41 21.62 -6.59
N GLY A 12 18.47 22.08 -5.96
CA GLY A 12 18.95 21.60 -4.66
C GLY A 12 17.97 21.94 -3.53
N PRO A 13 18.01 21.21 -2.41
CA PRO A 13 17.15 21.48 -1.26
C PRO A 13 17.54 22.84 -0.62
N ASN A 14 16.62 23.78 -0.66
CA ASN A 14 16.76 25.08 0.00
C ASN A 14 16.76 24.92 1.53
N GLY A 15 17.67 25.68 2.09
CA GLY A 15 17.96 26.08 3.44
C GLY A 15 16.97 25.74 4.58
N ALA A 16 17.57 25.31 5.68
CA ALA A 16 16.95 25.20 6.99
C ALA A 16 16.32 26.55 7.39
N ALA A 17 15.02 26.54 7.70
CA ALA A 17 14.36 27.65 8.36
C ALA A 17 14.75 27.69 9.86
N PRO A 18 14.88 28.88 10.50
CA PRO A 18 15.27 29.00 11.90
C PRO A 18 14.15 28.52 12.83
N ALA A 19 14.55 27.84 13.91
CA ALA A 19 13.67 27.44 14.99
C ALA A 19 13.08 28.69 15.67
N GLY A 20 11.77 28.86 15.57
CA GLY A 20 11.00 29.83 16.32
C GLY A 20 10.28 29.15 17.48
N ASP A 21 10.65 29.46 18.70
CA ASP A 21 9.95 29.06 19.91
C ASP A 21 8.54 29.69 19.94
N GLY A 22 7.54 28.82 19.92
CA GLY A 22 6.15 29.17 20.13
C GLY A 22 5.39 27.91 20.47
N ALA A 23 5.12 27.68 21.75
CA ALA A 23 4.25 26.60 22.24
C ALA A 23 2.82 26.82 21.75
N SER A 24 2.55 26.48 20.47
CA SER A 24 1.21 26.26 19.96
C SER A 24 0.93 24.76 20.04
N SER A 25 -0.30 24.38 20.33
CA SER A 25 -0.82 23.01 20.33
C SER A 25 -0.68 22.37 18.95
N ARG A 26 0.54 22.05 18.55
CA ARG A 26 0.83 21.40 17.25
C ARG A 26 0.38 19.95 17.37
N ARG A 27 -0.58 19.56 16.54
CA ARG A 27 -0.89 18.14 16.33
C ARG A 27 0.42 17.39 16.04
N PRO A 28 0.55 16.14 16.53
CA PRO A 28 1.74 15.34 16.24
C PRO A 28 1.93 15.18 14.73
N PRO A 29 3.19 15.05 14.26
CA PRO A 29 3.48 14.90 12.83
C PRO A 29 2.70 13.72 12.25
N TRP A 30 2.35 13.81 10.95
CA TRP A 30 1.60 12.79 10.24
C TRP A 30 2.40 12.26 9.04
N PRO A 31 2.44 10.95 8.80
CA PRO A 31 2.14 9.86 9.77
C PRO A 31 3.13 9.80 10.94
N PRO A 32 2.83 9.05 12.04
CA PRO A 32 3.77 8.86 13.14
C PRO A 32 5.10 8.26 12.67
N ASP A 33 6.20 8.68 13.25
CA ASP A 33 7.55 8.13 12.97
C ASP A 33 8.10 7.44 14.23
N PRO A 34 8.15 6.10 14.26
CA PRO A 34 8.60 5.37 15.43
C PRO A 34 10.13 5.21 15.53
N PHE A 35 10.87 5.58 14.45
CA PHE A 35 12.31 5.36 14.38
C PHE A 35 13.09 6.60 14.83
N HIS A 36 13.78 6.51 15.97
CA HIS A 36 14.56 7.60 16.54
C HIS A 36 15.82 7.09 17.25
N TYR A 37 16.80 7.99 17.42
CA TYR A 37 18.00 7.65 18.16
C TYR A 37 17.77 7.77 19.67
N LEU A 38 18.15 6.71 20.42
CA LEU A 38 18.29 6.70 21.87
C LEU A 38 19.72 6.26 22.21
N ASP A 39 20.43 7.06 22.98
CA ASP A 39 21.83 6.81 23.37
C ASP A 39 22.75 6.45 22.17
N GLY A 40 22.54 7.14 21.06
CA GLY A 40 23.32 6.93 19.84
C GLY A 40 22.99 5.67 19.04
N ARG A 41 21.92 4.95 19.40
CA ARG A 41 21.43 3.76 18.67
C ARG A 41 20.07 4.07 18.04
N LEU A 42 19.88 3.68 16.79
CA LEU A 42 18.57 3.79 16.12
C LEU A 42 17.62 2.73 16.69
N CYS A 43 16.50 3.20 17.24
CA CYS A 43 15.52 2.38 17.93
C CYS A 43 14.16 2.42 17.25
N VAL A 44 13.36 1.40 17.48
CA VAL A 44 11.92 1.32 17.19
C VAL A 44 11.18 0.97 18.49
N SER A 45 10.20 1.76 18.91
CA SER A 45 9.48 1.59 20.19
C SER A 45 10.42 1.35 21.38
N GLY A 46 11.54 2.06 21.43
CA GLY A 46 12.56 1.95 22.48
C GLY A 46 13.54 0.77 22.33
N LEU A 47 13.32 -0.16 21.41
CA LEU A 47 14.22 -1.29 21.15
C LEU A 47 15.27 -0.91 20.11
N PRO A 48 16.57 -1.10 20.37
CA PRO A 48 17.61 -0.89 19.37
C PRO A 48 17.47 -1.84 18.20
N LEU A 49 17.49 -1.30 16.95
CA LEU A 49 17.26 -2.09 15.75
C LEU A 49 18.32 -3.18 15.52
N ASP A 50 19.57 -2.97 15.95
CA ASP A 50 20.63 -3.97 15.87
C ASP A 50 20.32 -5.20 16.74
N GLU A 51 19.65 -5.03 17.88
CA GLU A 51 19.17 -6.13 18.74
C GLU A 51 17.92 -6.80 18.12
N VAL A 52 16.99 -6.00 17.59
CA VAL A 52 15.77 -6.52 16.94
C VAL A 52 16.09 -7.48 15.80
N VAL A 53 17.14 -7.22 15.02
CA VAL A 53 17.52 -8.07 13.88
C VAL A 53 18.61 -9.11 14.20
N ALA A 54 19.09 -9.17 15.45
CA ALA A 54 20.26 -10.01 15.82
C ALA A 54 20.06 -11.48 15.45
N ASP A 55 18.92 -12.07 15.80
CA ASP A 55 18.63 -13.50 15.61
C ASP A 55 18.28 -13.84 14.16
N THR A 56 17.58 -12.95 13.45
CA THR A 56 17.17 -13.17 12.06
C THR A 56 18.27 -12.82 11.06
N GLY A 57 19.23 -11.99 11.47
CA GLY A 57 20.20 -11.39 10.57
C GLY A 57 19.57 -10.40 9.58
N THR A 58 20.41 -9.92 8.66
CA THR A 58 20.04 -8.98 7.59
C THR A 58 20.02 -9.68 6.21
N PRO A 59 19.32 -9.11 5.22
CA PRO A 59 18.36 -8.02 5.33
C PRO A 59 17.08 -8.44 6.07
N ALA A 60 16.43 -7.52 6.78
CA ALA A 60 15.15 -7.78 7.45
C ALA A 60 14.26 -6.54 7.44
N TYR A 61 12.97 -6.73 7.20
CA TYR A 61 11.97 -5.71 7.44
C TYR A 61 11.59 -5.69 8.92
N VAL A 62 11.43 -4.50 9.47
CA VAL A 62 10.94 -4.29 10.84
C VAL A 62 9.74 -3.35 10.78
N TYR A 63 8.61 -3.76 11.35
CA TYR A 63 7.38 -2.96 11.40
C TYR A 63 6.97 -2.69 12.84
N ASP A 64 6.66 -1.43 13.14
CA ASP A 64 6.08 -1.00 14.41
C ASP A 64 4.55 -1.05 14.32
N LEU A 65 3.93 -2.02 14.99
CA LEU A 65 2.47 -2.19 14.98
C LEU A 65 1.76 -1.14 15.83
N ASP A 66 2.43 -0.57 16.83
CA ASP A 66 1.85 0.50 17.66
C ASP A 66 1.73 1.79 16.83
N ALA A 67 2.72 2.08 15.98
CA ALA A 67 2.66 3.19 15.04
C ALA A 67 1.57 2.98 13.98
N VAL A 68 1.40 1.75 13.46
CA VAL A 68 0.30 1.38 12.57
C VAL A 68 -1.06 1.63 13.25
N ALA A 69 -1.21 1.16 14.49
CA ALA A 69 -2.43 1.34 15.26
C ALA A 69 -2.72 2.82 15.53
N ALA A 70 -1.71 3.61 15.85
CA ALA A 70 -1.84 5.06 16.05
C ALA A 70 -2.27 5.78 14.76
N ALA A 71 -1.68 5.41 13.61
CA ALA A 71 -2.06 5.96 12.31
C ALA A 71 -3.51 5.62 11.97
N TYR A 72 -3.91 4.35 12.14
CA TYR A 72 -5.29 3.93 11.91
C TYR A 72 -6.29 4.70 12.78
N ARG A 73 -6.05 4.78 14.10
CA ARG A 73 -6.94 5.51 15.02
C ARG A 73 -7.08 6.97 14.63
N ARG A 74 -6.00 7.63 14.20
CA ARG A 74 -6.07 9.03 13.77
C ARG A 74 -6.93 9.19 12.51
N VAL A 75 -6.79 8.29 11.52
CA VAL A 75 -7.67 8.30 10.34
C VAL A 75 -9.12 8.04 10.76
N ALA A 76 -9.38 6.99 11.54
CA ALA A 76 -10.72 6.67 12.00
C ALA A 76 -11.38 7.85 12.74
N THR A 77 -10.65 8.50 13.67
CA THR A 77 -11.15 9.69 14.38
C THR A 77 -11.43 10.87 13.45
N ALA A 78 -10.58 11.09 12.44
CA ALA A 78 -10.77 12.20 11.50
C ALA A 78 -12.05 12.02 10.67
N PHE A 79 -12.38 10.79 10.30
CA PHE A 79 -13.53 10.45 9.48
C PHE A 79 -14.80 10.05 10.27
N GLU A 80 -14.70 9.89 11.58
CA GLU A 80 -15.83 9.58 12.46
C GLU A 80 -17.02 10.55 12.30
N PRO A 81 -16.84 11.90 12.19
CA PRO A 81 -17.95 12.83 12.01
C PRO A 81 -18.71 12.66 10.69
N LEU A 82 -18.16 11.89 9.74
CA LEU A 82 -18.80 11.55 8.46
C LEU A 82 -19.43 10.15 8.50
N GLY A 83 -19.30 9.42 9.61
CA GLY A 83 -19.72 8.03 9.70
C GLY A 83 -18.95 7.11 8.75
N ALA A 84 -17.76 7.51 8.30
CA ALA A 84 -17.01 6.78 7.30
C ALA A 84 -16.34 5.53 7.86
N ARG A 85 -16.40 4.44 7.09
CA ARG A 85 -15.65 3.21 7.36
C ARG A 85 -14.24 3.33 6.78
N VAL A 86 -13.25 2.95 7.56
CA VAL A 86 -11.86 2.86 7.09
C VAL A 86 -11.60 1.43 6.61
N LEU A 87 -11.22 1.28 5.33
CA LEU A 87 -10.86 0.02 4.69
C LEU A 87 -9.35 0.05 4.42
N TYR A 88 -8.59 -0.78 5.11
CA TYR A 88 -7.15 -0.81 4.85
C TYR A 88 -6.84 -1.43 3.49
N ALA A 89 -6.13 -0.69 2.61
CA ALA A 89 -5.69 -1.19 1.31
C ALA A 89 -4.52 -2.17 1.48
N VAL A 90 -4.81 -3.47 1.39
CA VAL A 90 -3.90 -4.60 1.71
C VAL A 90 -2.66 -4.61 0.83
N LYS A 91 -2.79 -4.15 -0.42
CA LYS A 91 -1.68 -4.00 -1.39
C LYS A 91 -0.49 -3.19 -0.85
N ALA A 92 -0.70 -2.33 0.14
CA ALA A 92 0.39 -1.57 0.75
C ALA A 92 1.31 -2.46 1.61
N ASN A 93 0.75 -3.34 2.42
CA ASN A 93 1.48 -4.36 3.19
C ASN A 93 0.52 -5.47 3.64
N SER A 94 0.75 -6.68 3.17
CA SER A 94 -0.11 -7.85 3.42
C SER A 94 0.41 -8.78 4.54
N ASN A 95 1.30 -8.30 5.43
CA ASN A 95 1.80 -9.08 6.55
C ASN A 95 0.66 -9.47 7.51
N LEU A 96 0.54 -10.75 7.88
CA LEU A 96 -0.56 -11.27 8.68
C LEU A 96 -0.67 -10.63 10.07
N ALA A 97 0.45 -10.32 10.72
CA ALA A 97 0.43 -9.68 12.04
C ALA A 97 -0.09 -8.24 11.94
N LEU A 98 0.29 -7.52 10.88
CA LEU A 98 -0.21 -6.19 10.60
C LEU A 98 -1.72 -6.22 10.29
N LEU A 99 -2.16 -7.14 9.44
CA LEU A 99 -3.59 -7.31 9.14
C LEU A 99 -4.40 -7.66 10.38
N ALA A 100 -3.88 -8.56 11.25
CA ALA A 100 -4.55 -8.92 12.51
C ALA A 100 -4.66 -7.73 13.47
N THR A 101 -3.63 -6.88 13.54
CA THR A 101 -3.66 -5.64 14.32
C THR A 101 -4.78 -4.72 13.84
N LEU A 102 -4.89 -4.50 12.53
CA LEU A 102 -5.92 -3.65 11.94
C LEU A 102 -7.33 -4.26 12.08
N ALA A 103 -7.48 -5.58 11.89
CA ALA A 103 -8.73 -6.29 12.12
C ALA A 103 -9.19 -6.14 13.58
N GLY A 104 -8.27 -6.30 14.55
CA GLY A 104 -8.56 -6.09 15.98
C GLY A 104 -8.95 -4.65 16.35
N LEU A 105 -8.63 -3.68 15.50
CA LEU A 105 -9.05 -2.28 15.64
C LEU A 105 -10.38 -1.97 14.93
N GLY A 106 -11.00 -2.96 14.25
CA GLY A 106 -12.25 -2.79 13.53
C GLY A 106 -12.09 -2.23 12.11
N SER A 107 -10.89 -2.30 11.51
CA SER A 107 -10.70 -1.96 10.11
C SER A 107 -11.47 -2.91 9.21
N GLY A 108 -12.10 -2.38 8.16
CA GLY A 108 -12.39 -3.15 6.96
C GLY A 108 -11.13 -3.25 6.08
N PHE A 109 -11.28 -3.89 4.90
CA PHE A 109 -10.15 -4.12 4.00
C PHE A 109 -10.52 -3.88 2.53
N ASP A 110 -9.61 -3.27 1.77
CA ASP A 110 -9.59 -3.27 0.30
C ASP A 110 -8.55 -4.28 -0.17
N VAL A 111 -9.03 -5.34 -0.86
CA VAL A 111 -8.19 -6.39 -1.45
C VAL A 111 -8.20 -6.30 -2.98
N VAL A 112 -7.09 -6.70 -3.60
CA VAL A 112 -6.93 -6.63 -5.06
C VAL A 112 -6.59 -8.00 -5.68
N SER A 113 -6.63 -9.07 -4.89
CA SER A 113 -6.45 -10.45 -5.35
C SER A 113 -7.06 -11.45 -4.36
N GLY A 114 -7.33 -12.68 -4.83
CA GLY A 114 -7.74 -13.77 -3.95
C GLY A 114 -6.71 -14.09 -2.87
N GLY A 115 -5.41 -13.97 -3.19
CA GLY A 115 -4.34 -14.15 -2.21
C GLY A 115 -4.37 -13.13 -1.07
N GLU A 116 -4.72 -11.87 -1.35
CA GLU A 116 -4.93 -10.87 -0.30
C GLU A 116 -6.18 -11.15 0.51
N LEU A 117 -7.29 -11.57 -0.12
CA LEU A 117 -8.52 -11.95 0.58
C LEU A 117 -8.28 -13.11 1.56
N VAL A 118 -7.57 -14.16 1.12
CA VAL A 118 -7.19 -15.29 2.01
C VAL A 118 -6.37 -14.80 3.21
N ARG A 119 -5.47 -13.84 3.01
CA ARG A 119 -4.68 -13.26 4.12
C ARG A 119 -5.56 -12.48 5.10
N VAL A 120 -6.50 -11.68 4.61
CA VAL A 120 -7.47 -10.93 5.43
C VAL A 120 -8.29 -11.89 6.29
N LEU A 121 -8.85 -12.94 5.68
CA LEU A 121 -9.66 -13.94 6.40
C LEU A 121 -8.83 -14.66 7.47
N ARG A 122 -7.59 -15.06 7.16
CA ARG A 122 -6.69 -15.67 8.14
C ARG A 122 -6.27 -14.74 9.27
N ALA A 123 -6.23 -13.45 9.03
CA ALA A 123 -5.93 -12.44 10.03
C ALA A 123 -7.14 -12.06 10.90
N GLY A 124 -8.31 -12.65 10.66
CA GLY A 124 -9.56 -12.37 11.39
C GLY A 124 -10.30 -11.13 10.88
N GLY A 125 -10.01 -10.69 9.64
CA GLY A 125 -10.76 -9.60 9.00
C GLY A 125 -12.19 -10.02 8.67
N ASP A 126 -13.12 -9.07 8.81
CA ASP A 126 -14.52 -9.27 8.52
C ASP A 126 -14.78 -9.24 7.00
N PRO A 127 -15.25 -10.34 6.37
CA PRO A 127 -15.53 -10.35 4.95
C PRO A 127 -16.67 -9.39 4.55
N GLU A 128 -17.66 -9.14 5.41
CA GLU A 128 -18.73 -8.17 5.14
C GLU A 128 -18.25 -6.72 5.17
N ALA A 129 -17.12 -6.48 5.84
CA ALA A 129 -16.41 -5.21 5.86
C ALA A 129 -15.26 -5.15 4.84
N THR A 130 -15.15 -6.12 3.94
CA THR A 130 -14.11 -6.21 2.93
C THR A 130 -14.67 -5.92 1.55
N VAL A 131 -13.93 -5.17 0.75
CA VAL A 131 -14.21 -4.90 -0.66
C VAL A 131 -13.12 -5.52 -1.53
N PHE A 132 -13.47 -5.92 -2.76
CA PHE A 132 -12.53 -6.47 -3.71
C PHE A 132 -12.48 -5.60 -4.97
N ALA A 133 -11.42 -4.79 -5.08
CA ALA A 133 -11.14 -3.93 -6.24
C ALA A 133 -10.00 -4.53 -7.08
N SER A 134 -10.17 -4.65 -8.38
CA SER A 134 -9.12 -5.05 -9.34
C SER A 134 -9.70 -5.07 -10.75
N VAL A 135 -8.93 -4.74 -11.76
CA VAL A 135 -9.36 -4.80 -13.18
C VAL A 135 -9.32 -6.23 -13.76
N GLY A 136 -8.79 -7.20 -13.04
CA GLY A 136 -8.53 -8.54 -13.59
C GLY A 136 -8.87 -9.67 -12.62
N LYS A 137 -10.03 -9.61 -11.95
CA LYS A 137 -10.52 -10.68 -11.08
C LYS A 137 -10.86 -11.93 -11.92
N THR A 138 -10.29 -13.07 -11.55
CA THR A 138 -10.63 -14.35 -12.19
C THR A 138 -11.97 -14.88 -11.69
N THR A 139 -12.53 -15.84 -12.42
CA THR A 139 -13.80 -16.50 -12.01
C THR A 139 -13.68 -17.19 -10.65
N GLU A 140 -12.50 -17.75 -10.34
CA GLU A 140 -12.20 -18.39 -9.05
C GLU A 140 -12.12 -17.35 -7.92
N GLU A 141 -11.52 -16.19 -8.17
CA GLU A 141 -11.45 -15.09 -7.21
C GLU A 141 -12.83 -14.47 -6.96
N LEU A 142 -13.64 -14.32 -8.01
CA LEU A 142 -15.05 -13.89 -7.87
C LEU A 142 -15.85 -14.91 -7.06
N ALA A 143 -15.66 -16.22 -7.30
CA ALA A 143 -16.32 -17.26 -6.54
C ALA A 143 -15.91 -17.25 -5.05
N LEU A 144 -14.62 -17.03 -4.77
CA LEU A 144 -14.13 -16.86 -3.40
C LEU A 144 -14.79 -15.65 -2.73
N ALA A 145 -14.84 -14.48 -3.41
CA ALA A 145 -15.45 -13.27 -2.88
C ALA A 145 -16.94 -13.45 -2.58
N VAL A 146 -17.71 -13.99 -3.53
CA VAL A 146 -19.15 -14.28 -3.37
C VAL A 146 -19.37 -15.29 -2.26
N GLY A 147 -18.57 -16.36 -2.22
CA GLY A 147 -18.63 -17.39 -1.18
C GLY A 147 -18.43 -16.82 0.23
N GLN A 148 -17.62 -15.78 0.39
CA GLN A 148 -17.38 -15.12 1.67
C GLN A 148 -18.28 -13.91 1.95
N GLY A 149 -19.12 -13.46 1.01
CA GLY A 149 -19.98 -12.29 1.17
C GLY A 149 -19.26 -10.95 1.01
N VAL A 150 -18.10 -10.94 0.37
CA VAL A 150 -17.32 -9.74 0.07
C VAL A 150 -18.02 -8.90 -1.00
N THR A 151 -17.99 -7.58 -0.87
CA THR A 151 -18.50 -6.67 -1.90
C THR A 151 -17.49 -6.52 -3.03
N VAL A 152 -17.92 -6.74 -4.28
CA VAL A 152 -17.06 -6.65 -5.46
C VAL A 152 -17.18 -5.25 -6.07
N HIS A 153 -16.04 -4.54 -6.25
CA HIS A 153 -15.98 -3.32 -7.05
C HIS A 153 -15.81 -3.70 -8.52
N VAL A 154 -16.89 -3.58 -9.29
CA VAL A 154 -16.94 -3.96 -10.70
C VAL A 154 -16.32 -2.86 -11.56
N GLU A 155 -15.43 -3.24 -12.46
CA GLU A 155 -14.65 -2.34 -13.32
C GLU A 155 -14.92 -2.55 -14.83
N SER A 156 -15.89 -3.43 -15.21
CA SER A 156 -16.35 -3.59 -16.60
C SER A 156 -17.69 -4.32 -16.68
N ALA A 157 -18.35 -4.18 -17.85
CA ALA A 157 -19.60 -4.91 -18.13
C ALA A 157 -19.39 -6.44 -18.20
N ASP A 158 -18.23 -6.87 -18.74
CA ASP A 158 -17.90 -8.30 -18.83
C ASP A 158 -17.65 -8.89 -17.43
N GLU A 159 -17.00 -8.16 -16.55
CA GLU A 159 -16.82 -8.58 -15.16
C GLU A 159 -18.16 -8.69 -14.43
N LEU A 160 -19.10 -7.74 -14.66
CA LEU A 160 -20.44 -7.81 -14.08
C LEU A 160 -21.19 -9.05 -14.55
N ASN A 161 -21.06 -9.44 -15.82
CA ASN A 161 -21.64 -10.66 -16.36
C ASN A 161 -21.00 -11.91 -15.73
N ALA A 162 -19.68 -11.95 -15.59
CA ALA A 162 -18.95 -13.04 -14.94
C ALA A 162 -19.37 -13.18 -13.46
N LEU A 163 -19.52 -12.05 -12.74
CA LEU A 163 -20.00 -12.04 -11.36
C LEU A 163 -21.43 -12.62 -11.25
N ARG A 164 -22.33 -12.29 -12.21
CA ARG A 164 -23.68 -12.85 -12.28
C ARG A 164 -23.68 -14.36 -12.49
N GLU A 165 -22.82 -14.88 -13.38
CA GLU A 165 -22.68 -16.31 -13.61
C GLU A 165 -22.17 -17.04 -12.37
N VAL A 166 -21.20 -16.45 -11.66
CA VAL A 166 -20.70 -16.98 -10.39
C VAL A 166 -21.80 -16.99 -9.32
N ALA A 167 -22.53 -15.90 -9.15
CA ALA A 167 -23.63 -15.80 -8.19
C ALA A 167 -24.70 -16.88 -8.46
N ALA A 168 -25.09 -17.08 -9.72
CA ALA A 168 -26.02 -18.10 -10.14
C ALA A 168 -25.52 -19.52 -9.86
N ARG A 169 -24.23 -19.81 -10.17
CA ARG A 169 -23.62 -21.13 -9.92
C ARG A 169 -23.53 -21.46 -8.44
N LEU A 170 -23.27 -20.47 -7.60
CA LEU A 170 -23.15 -20.65 -6.14
C LEU A 170 -24.52 -20.55 -5.42
N GLU A 171 -25.59 -20.20 -6.15
CA GLU A 171 -26.91 -19.93 -5.58
C GLU A 171 -26.86 -18.91 -4.43
N ARG A 172 -25.96 -17.92 -4.54
CA ARG A 172 -25.71 -16.88 -3.54
C ARG A 172 -25.79 -15.49 -4.16
N PRO A 173 -26.44 -14.51 -3.50
CA PRO A 173 -26.44 -13.15 -3.99
C PRO A 173 -25.01 -12.56 -3.91
N ALA A 174 -24.61 -11.86 -4.96
CA ALA A 174 -23.34 -11.15 -4.99
C ALA A 174 -23.55 -9.64 -4.86
N ARG A 175 -22.94 -9.04 -3.84
CA ARG A 175 -22.97 -7.58 -3.62
C ARG A 175 -21.91 -6.93 -4.51
N PHE A 176 -22.28 -5.84 -5.18
CA PHE A 176 -21.35 -5.09 -5.98
C PHE A 176 -21.53 -3.58 -5.89
N ALA A 177 -20.43 -2.84 -6.06
CA ALA A 177 -20.44 -1.41 -6.36
C ALA A 177 -19.78 -1.18 -7.72
N VAL A 178 -20.24 -0.19 -8.48
CA VAL A 178 -19.62 0.16 -9.75
C VAL A 178 -18.43 1.09 -9.48
N ARG A 179 -17.23 0.72 -9.95
CA ARG A 179 -16.08 1.63 -9.92
C ARG A 179 -16.12 2.56 -11.11
N VAL A 180 -16.31 3.83 -10.83
CA VAL A 180 -16.34 4.90 -11.83
C VAL A 180 -14.96 5.53 -11.93
N ASN A 181 -14.49 5.72 -13.16
CA ASN A 181 -13.37 6.61 -13.44
C ASN A 181 -13.90 8.05 -13.46
N PRO A 182 -13.54 8.89 -12.48
CA PRO A 182 -14.14 10.23 -12.38
C PRO A 182 -13.53 11.26 -13.34
N ASP A 183 -12.54 10.89 -14.14
CA ASP A 183 -11.80 11.76 -15.08
C ASP A 183 -11.34 13.09 -14.42
N VAL A 184 -10.77 12.98 -13.22
CA VAL A 184 -10.25 14.11 -12.44
C VAL A 184 -8.73 14.18 -12.59
N GLU A 185 -8.23 15.30 -13.10
CA GLU A 185 -6.80 15.58 -13.11
C GLU A 185 -6.29 15.87 -11.69
N VAL A 186 -5.25 15.16 -11.29
CA VAL A 186 -4.57 15.36 -10.01
C VAL A 186 -3.06 15.48 -10.20
N ASP A 187 -2.41 16.38 -9.47
CA ASP A 187 -0.96 16.60 -9.53
C ASP A 187 -0.20 15.52 -8.72
N THR A 188 -0.06 14.33 -9.31
CA THR A 188 0.72 13.24 -8.75
C THR A 188 1.60 12.60 -9.81
N HIS A 189 2.51 11.68 -9.40
CA HIS A 189 3.35 10.95 -10.35
C HIS A 189 2.51 10.11 -11.32
N VAL A 190 2.81 10.20 -12.63
CA VAL A 190 2.03 9.56 -13.72
C VAL A 190 1.68 8.09 -13.44
N ASN A 191 2.59 7.31 -12.86
CA ASN A 191 2.36 5.87 -12.59
C ASN A 191 1.43 5.59 -11.40
N ILE A 192 0.96 6.61 -10.67
CA ILE A 192 0.06 6.46 -9.52
C ILE A 192 -1.22 7.30 -9.65
N GLN A 193 -1.45 7.92 -10.80
CA GLN A 193 -2.72 8.49 -11.20
C GLN A 193 -3.65 7.36 -11.66
N THR A 194 -4.90 7.36 -11.23
CA THR A 194 -5.88 6.30 -11.53
C THR A 194 -7.23 6.82 -12.00
N GLY A 195 -7.42 8.12 -12.00
CA GLY A 195 -8.72 8.77 -12.26
C GLY A 195 -8.77 9.60 -13.54
N HIS A 196 -7.95 9.30 -14.57
CA HIS A 196 -7.99 9.97 -15.87
C HIS A 196 -8.48 9.02 -16.97
N ASP A 197 -8.99 9.54 -18.08
CA ASP A 197 -9.67 8.81 -19.17
C ASP A 197 -8.84 7.64 -19.76
N GLU A 198 -7.51 7.79 -19.86
CA GLU A 198 -6.61 6.74 -20.36
C GLU A 198 -6.24 5.68 -19.29
N ALA A 199 -6.70 5.84 -18.04
CA ALA A 199 -6.39 4.87 -16.99
C ALA A 199 -7.17 3.58 -17.20
N LYS A 200 -6.52 2.44 -16.96
CA LYS A 200 -7.14 1.10 -17.06
C LYS A 200 -8.22 0.82 -16.00
N PHE A 201 -8.44 1.73 -15.05
CA PHE A 201 -9.25 1.51 -13.85
C PHE A 201 -10.64 2.10 -13.98
N GLY A 202 -11.65 1.33 -13.53
CA GLY A 202 -13.04 1.74 -13.50
C GLY A 202 -13.67 1.82 -14.89
N VAL A 203 -14.93 2.23 -14.91
CA VAL A 203 -15.69 2.48 -16.14
C VAL A 203 -15.96 3.98 -16.29
N PRO A 204 -16.10 4.50 -17.53
CA PRO A 204 -16.61 5.85 -17.74
C PRO A 204 -17.99 6.05 -17.10
N GLU A 205 -18.31 7.27 -16.70
CA GLU A 205 -19.58 7.62 -16.05
C GLU A 205 -20.81 7.13 -16.84
N ALA A 206 -20.81 7.31 -18.15
CA ALA A 206 -21.91 6.85 -19.02
C ALA A 206 -22.11 5.33 -18.94
N VAL A 207 -21.03 4.55 -18.87
CA VAL A 207 -21.12 3.09 -18.70
C VAL A 207 -21.62 2.73 -17.31
N ALA A 208 -21.21 3.47 -16.27
CA ALA A 208 -21.70 3.25 -14.91
C ALA A 208 -23.23 3.45 -14.83
N HIS A 209 -23.76 4.49 -15.46
CA HIS A 209 -25.19 4.72 -15.60
C HIS A 209 -25.91 3.57 -16.32
N GLU A 210 -25.33 3.06 -17.41
CA GLU A 210 -25.88 1.90 -18.14
C GLU A 210 -25.93 0.65 -17.24
N LEU A 211 -24.85 0.33 -16.52
CA LEU A 211 -24.80 -0.84 -15.63
C LEU A 211 -25.85 -0.74 -14.50
N LEU A 212 -26.01 0.44 -13.89
CA LEU A 212 -27.03 0.66 -12.86
C LEU A 212 -28.44 0.62 -13.44
N ALA A 213 -28.68 1.14 -14.66
CA ALA A 213 -29.98 1.04 -15.33
C ALA A 213 -30.37 -0.43 -15.58
N ARG A 214 -29.44 -1.27 -16.03
CA ARG A 214 -29.67 -2.72 -16.19
C ARG A 214 -30.05 -3.39 -14.87
N ALA A 215 -29.41 -2.97 -13.76
CA ALA A 215 -29.80 -3.45 -12.43
C ALA A 215 -31.23 -3.03 -12.06
N ALA A 216 -31.60 -1.77 -12.30
CA ALA A 216 -32.95 -1.23 -12.05
C ALA A 216 -34.03 -1.93 -12.89
N LEU A 217 -33.72 -2.36 -14.10
CA LEU A 217 -34.62 -3.13 -14.97
C LEU A 217 -34.76 -4.61 -14.58
N GLY A 218 -34.01 -5.06 -13.55
CA GLY A 218 -34.02 -6.45 -13.08
C GLY A 218 -33.24 -7.43 -13.98
N GLU A 219 -32.38 -6.94 -14.89
CA GLU A 219 -31.61 -7.77 -15.83
C GLU A 219 -30.46 -8.53 -15.16
N LEU A 220 -30.12 -8.14 -13.93
CA LEU A 220 -28.96 -8.65 -13.17
C LEU A 220 -29.41 -9.55 -12.00
N ALA A 221 -30.25 -10.54 -12.28
CA ALA A 221 -30.72 -11.48 -11.26
C ALA A 221 -29.56 -12.13 -10.48
N GLY A 222 -29.67 -12.17 -9.15
CA GLY A 222 -28.63 -12.68 -8.26
C GLY A 222 -27.55 -11.66 -7.89
N LEU A 223 -27.55 -10.46 -8.48
CA LEU A 223 -26.65 -9.36 -8.10
C LEU A 223 -27.39 -8.32 -7.27
N VAL A 224 -26.69 -7.77 -6.26
CA VAL A 224 -27.20 -6.74 -5.36
C VAL A 224 -26.31 -5.50 -5.49
N PRO A 225 -26.73 -4.47 -6.24
CA PRO A 225 -26.01 -3.21 -6.30
C PRO A 225 -26.09 -2.53 -4.94
N VAL A 226 -24.95 -2.11 -4.39
CA VAL A 226 -24.88 -1.44 -3.08
C VAL A 226 -24.46 0.03 -3.20
N GLY A 227 -23.76 0.42 -4.26
CA GLY A 227 -23.29 1.78 -4.42
C GLY A 227 -22.24 1.98 -5.50
N VAL A 228 -21.39 2.98 -5.26
CA VAL A 228 -20.38 3.45 -6.20
C VAL A 228 -19.01 3.52 -5.50
N HIS A 229 -17.96 3.22 -6.23
CA HIS A 229 -16.57 3.42 -5.83
C HIS A 229 -15.88 4.37 -6.80
N VAL A 230 -15.07 5.29 -6.28
CA VAL A 230 -14.17 6.16 -7.05
C VAL A 230 -12.79 6.16 -6.43
N HIS A 231 -11.74 6.27 -7.26
CA HIS A 231 -10.37 6.43 -6.76
C HIS A 231 -9.56 7.29 -7.72
N VAL A 232 -9.14 8.47 -7.28
CA VAL A 232 -8.48 9.47 -8.12
C VAL A 232 -6.97 9.33 -8.19
N GLY A 233 -6.35 8.66 -7.23
CA GLY A 233 -4.89 8.49 -7.21
C GLY A 233 -4.28 8.30 -5.82
N SER A 234 -2.96 8.24 -5.77
CA SER A 234 -2.17 8.05 -4.54
C SER A 234 -1.20 9.21 -4.33
N GLN A 235 -0.84 9.50 -3.07
CA GLN A 235 0.09 10.60 -2.73
C GLN A 235 -0.47 11.98 -3.14
N LEU A 236 -1.73 12.22 -2.87
CA LEU A 236 -2.39 13.48 -3.22
C LEU A 236 -1.83 14.62 -2.37
N PRO A 237 -1.38 15.73 -2.97
CA PRO A 237 -0.80 16.86 -2.24
C PRO A 237 -1.84 17.61 -1.41
N ASP A 238 -3.12 17.52 -1.82
CA ASP A 238 -4.27 18.15 -1.20
C ASP A 238 -5.52 17.26 -1.36
N PRO A 239 -6.63 17.56 -0.67
CA PRO A 239 -7.86 16.78 -0.72
C PRO A 239 -8.79 17.12 -1.90
N ASP A 240 -8.50 18.08 -2.74
CA ASP A 240 -9.44 18.62 -3.74
C ASP A 240 -9.83 17.56 -4.77
N GLY A 241 -8.84 16.76 -5.21
CA GLY A 241 -9.08 15.65 -6.12
C GLY A 241 -10.05 14.61 -5.54
N VAL A 242 -9.89 14.25 -4.26
CA VAL A 242 -10.81 13.30 -3.60
C VAL A 242 -12.22 13.87 -3.51
N ALA A 243 -12.35 15.15 -3.16
CA ALA A 243 -13.65 15.80 -3.09
C ALA A 243 -14.32 15.91 -4.48
N ALA A 244 -13.54 16.15 -5.54
CA ALA A 244 -14.05 16.15 -6.91
C ALA A 244 -14.52 14.75 -7.36
N GLY A 245 -13.70 13.72 -7.14
CA GLY A 245 -14.10 12.34 -7.44
C GLY A 245 -15.33 11.89 -6.65
N ALA A 246 -15.42 12.28 -5.39
CA ALA A 246 -16.60 11.98 -4.55
C ALA A 246 -17.89 12.62 -5.09
N ARG A 247 -17.83 13.83 -5.69
CA ARG A 247 -19.01 14.44 -6.34
C ARG A 247 -19.48 13.61 -7.53
N VAL A 248 -18.57 13.20 -8.41
CA VAL A 248 -18.88 12.33 -9.56
C VAL A 248 -19.50 11.02 -9.08
N GLY A 249 -18.88 10.35 -8.07
CA GLY A 249 -19.43 9.13 -7.50
C GLY A 249 -20.82 9.30 -6.91
N LEU A 250 -21.08 10.45 -6.27
CA LEU A 250 -22.37 10.78 -5.69
C LEU A 250 -23.43 11.05 -6.77
N GLU A 251 -23.08 11.74 -7.86
CA GLU A 251 -23.99 11.99 -9.00
C GLU A 251 -24.45 10.67 -9.63
N VAL A 252 -23.53 9.72 -9.85
CA VAL A 252 -23.86 8.38 -10.37
C VAL A 252 -24.73 7.61 -9.38
N LEU A 253 -24.43 7.68 -8.09
CA LEU A 253 -25.21 7.02 -7.05
C LEU A 253 -26.65 7.55 -7.00
N GLU A 254 -26.83 8.87 -7.02
CA GLU A 254 -28.17 9.50 -7.00
C GLU A 254 -28.97 9.20 -8.27
N ALA A 255 -28.32 9.13 -9.44
CA ALA A 255 -28.98 8.69 -10.66
C ALA A 255 -29.47 7.24 -10.56
N GLY A 256 -28.69 6.34 -9.94
CA GLY A 256 -29.13 4.97 -9.66
C GLY A 256 -30.32 4.91 -8.70
N ARG A 257 -30.34 5.75 -7.66
CA ARG A 257 -31.50 5.90 -6.74
C ARG A 257 -32.73 6.41 -7.47
N ALA A 258 -32.57 7.40 -8.33
CA ALA A 258 -33.68 7.91 -9.16
C ALA A 258 -34.26 6.85 -10.10
N ALA A 259 -33.47 5.86 -10.51
CA ALA A 259 -33.90 4.70 -11.26
C ALA A 259 -34.55 3.60 -10.40
N GLY A 260 -34.65 3.79 -9.08
CA GLY A 260 -35.33 2.87 -8.15
C GLY A 260 -34.41 1.89 -7.42
N LEU A 261 -33.06 2.06 -7.47
CA LEU A 261 -32.14 1.23 -6.73
C LEU A 261 -31.95 1.72 -5.28
N GLU A 262 -31.73 0.78 -4.35
CA GLU A 262 -31.38 1.07 -2.96
C GLU A 262 -29.87 1.13 -2.80
N LEU A 263 -29.26 2.23 -3.22
CA LEU A 263 -27.82 2.46 -3.12
C LEU A 263 -27.50 3.33 -1.91
N ASP A 264 -26.64 2.88 -1.02
CA ASP A 264 -26.25 3.65 0.18
C ASP A 264 -24.75 3.71 0.41
N TRP A 265 -23.94 3.07 -0.45
CA TRP A 265 -22.48 2.96 -0.30
C TRP A 265 -21.76 3.89 -1.27
N LEU A 266 -20.92 4.79 -0.72
CA LEU A 266 -19.99 5.61 -1.49
C LEU A 266 -18.56 5.37 -0.97
N ASP A 267 -17.73 4.70 -1.77
CA ASP A 267 -16.31 4.53 -1.49
C ASP A 267 -15.51 5.55 -2.30
N VAL A 268 -14.74 6.39 -1.61
CA VAL A 268 -13.96 7.45 -2.25
C VAL A 268 -12.47 7.08 -2.40
N GLY A 269 -12.14 5.83 -2.13
CA GLY A 269 -10.79 5.30 -2.27
C GLY A 269 -9.79 5.87 -1.26
N GLY A 270 -8.51 5.81 -1.62
CA GLY A 270 -7.40 6.24 -0.78
C GLY A 270 -6.86 7.63 -1.14
N GLY A 271 -5.54 7.75 -1.18
CA GLY A 271 -4.84 8.97 -1.63
C GLY A 271 -4.06 9.69 -0.54
N LEU A 272 -4.31 9.43 0.76
CA LEU A 272 -3.61 10.06 1.87
C LEU A 272 -2.08 9.99 1.70
N PRO A 273 -1.37 11.13 1.71
CA PRO A 273 0.04 11.19 1.39
C PRO A 273 0.96 10.87 2.57
N VAL A 274 2.21 10.56 2.23
CA VAL A 274 3.34 10.45 3.16
C VAL A 274 4.48 11.32 2.67
N ASP A 275 5.06 12.13 3.53
CA ASP A 275 6.29 12.85 3.23
C ASP A 275 7.51 11.95 3.51
N TYR A 276 8.11 11.43 2.46
CA TYR A 276 9.29 10.56 2.52
C TYR A 276 10.59 11.31 2.88
N GLY A 277 10.56 12.64 2.93
CA GLY A 277 11.65 13.48 3.43
C GLY A 277 11.73 13.52 4.96
N GLY A 278 10.74 12.94 5.66
CA GLY A 278 10.67 12.92 7.12
C GLY A 278 9.94 14.11 7.74
N GLY A 279 9.38 15.02 6.92
CA GLY A 279 8.48 16.09 7.35
C GLY A 279 7.08 15.58 7.69
N SER A 280 6.10 16.46 7.67
CA SER A 280 4.69 16.12 7.88
C SER A 280 3.90 16.28 6.57
N ALA A 281 3.16 15.26 6.21
CA ALA A 281 2.22 15.31 5.08
C ALA A 281 0.89 15.95 5.51
N VAL A 282 0.03 16.23 4.53
CA VAL A 282 -1.36 16.67 4.75
C VAL A 282 -2.10 15.56 5.54
N GLY A 283 -2.67 15.93 6.67
CA GLY A 283 -3.31 14.98 7.57
C GLY A 283 -4.73 14.59 7.14
N PRO A 284 -5.25 13.47 7.67
CA PRO A 284 -6.57 12.94 7.33
C PRO A 284 -7.71 13.92 7.65
N GLU A 285 -7.50 14.83 8.59
CA GLU A 285 -8.50 15.81 9.01
C GLU A 285 -8.88 16.79 7.88
N LEU A 286 -7.91 17.15 7.01
CA LEU A 286 -8.20 18.03 5.87
C LEU A 286 -8.98 17.27 4.79
N PHE A 287 -8.68 15.99 4.57
CA PHE A 287 -9.46 15.13 3.66
C PHE A 287 -10.90 14.97 4.15
N ALA A 288 -11.10 14.69 5.44
CA ALA A 288 -12.43 14.60 6.02
C ALA A 288 -13.19 15.94 5.92
N ALA A 289 -12.50 17.07 6.17
CA ALA A 289 -13.11 18.40 6.06
C ALA A 289 -13.55 18.73 4.63
N ALA A 290 -12.77 18.32 3.60
CA ALA A 290 -13.11 18.55 2.20
C ALA A 290 -14.29 17.66 1.73
N LEU A 291 -14.41 16.44 2.24
CA LEU A 291 -15.52 15.54 1.92
C LEU A 291 -16.83 15.92 2.63
N LYS A 292 -16.74 16.56 3.81
CA LYS A 292 -17.92 16.91 4.60
C LYS A 292 -19.01 17.65 3.82
N PRO A 293 -18.73 18.75 3.09
CA PRO A 293 -19.76 19.45 2.32
C PRO A 293 -20.27 18.65 1.12
N VAL A 294 -19.50 17.69 0.60
CA VAL A 294 -19.88 16.84 -0.53
C VAL A 294 -20.94 15.84 -0.11
N VAL A 295 -20.75 15.18 1.05
CA VAL A 295 -21.68 14.13 1.51
C VAL A 295 -22.81 14.64 2.38
N ALA A 296 -22.79 15.94 2.73
CA ALA A 296 -23.80 16.56 3.61
C ALA A 296 -25.19 16.52 2.96
N GLY A 297 -26.18 15.97 3.69
CA GLY A 297 -27.57 15.85 3.21
C GLY A 297 -27.85 14.61 2.36
N HIS A 298 -26.80 13.85 2.00
CA HIS A 298 -26.95 12.58 1.30
C HIS A 298 -26.87 11.43 2.31
N ASN A 299 -27.86 10.55 2.31
CA ASN A 299 -27.87 9.39 3.21
C ASN A 299 -26.98 8.29 2.65
N VAL A 300 -25.64 8.44 2.77
CA VAL A 300 -24.65 7.49 2.28
C VAL A 300 -23.76 6.97 3.41
N ARG A 301 -23.43 5.69 3.34
CA ARG A 301 -22.35 5.08 4.12
C ARG A 301 -21.05 5.32 3.37
N LEU A 302 -20.22 6.24 3.89
CA LEU A 302 -18.94 6.59 3.30
C LEU A 302 -17.88 5.54 3.62
N ALA A 303 -16.99 5.24 2.67
CA ALA A 303 -15.77 4.48 2.91
C ALA A 303 -14.53 5.21 2.38
N VAL A 304 -13.39 4.94 3.01
CA VAL A 304 -12.06 5.44 2.60
C VAL A 304 -11.04 4.30 2.66
N GLU A 305 -10.11 4.25 1.70
CA GLU A 305 -9.16 3.15 1.51
C GLU A 305 -7.69 3.57 1.77
N PRO A 306 -7.31 4.02 2.98
CA PRO A 306 -5.91 4.35 3.26
C PRO A 306 -5.06 3.09 3.29
N GLY A 307 -3.96 3.08 2.50
CA GLY A 307 -2.95 2.04 2.56
C GLY A 307 -1.62 2.61 3.04
N ARG A 308 -0.95 3.33 2.14
CA ARG A 308 0.37 3.93 2.34
C ARG A 308 0.50 4.70 3.65
N ALA A 309 -0.44 5.59 3.93
CA ALA A 309 -0.39 6.49 5.08
C ALA A 309 -0.45 5.76 6.43
N LEU A 310 -1.02 4.55 6.49
CA LEU A 310 -1.09 3.76 7.72
C LEU A 310 0.21 3.02 8.03
N VAL A 311 0.98 2.62 7.00
CA VAL A 311 2.06 1.65 7.22
C VAL A 311 3.44 2.12 6.75
N ALA A 312 3.55 3.11 5.84
CA ALA A 312 4.83 3.47 5.24
C ALA A 312 5.89 3.83 6.28
N ARG A 313 5.60 4.77 7.17
CA ARG A 313 6.53 5.20 8.21
C ARG A 313 6.73 4.20 9.34
N ALA A 314 5.79 3.30 9.51
CA ALA A 314 5.89 2.24 10.52
C ALA A 314 6.93 1.16 10.15
N GLY A 315 7.54 1.21 8.96
CA GLY A 315 8.46 0.17 8.50
C GLY A 315 9.85 0.66 8.14
N ALA A 316 10.85 -0.17 8.45
CA ALA A 316 12.23 -0.02 8.05
C ALA A 316 12.77 -1.32 7.44
N LEU A 317 13.64 -1.21 6.40
CA LEU A 317 14.44 -2.31 5.88
C LEU A 317 15.86 -2.16 6.43
N VAL A 318 16.29 -3.09 7.27
CA VAL A 318 17.64 -3.11 7.86
C VAL A 318 18.55 -3.95 6.99
N ALA A 319 19.71 -3.42 6.68
CA ALA A 319 20.72 -4.05 5.81
C ALA A 319 22.13 -3.92 6.39
N ARG A 320 23.02 -4.82 5.96
CA ARG A 320 24.42 -4.85 6.33
C ARG A 320 25.27 -4.30 5.21
N VAL A 321 26.26 -3.46 5.53
CA VAL A 321 27.31 -3.06 4.61
C VAL A 321 28.21 -4.27 4.33
N LEU A 322 28.27 -4.67 3.06
CA LEU A 322 29.14 -5.74 2.60
C LEU A 322 30.53 -5.19 2.22
N TYR A 323 30.52 -4.12 1.41
CA TYR A 323 31.75 -3.53 0.88
C TYR A 323 31.66 -2.01 0.77
N ARG A 324 32.85 -1.38 0.80
CA ARG A 324 33.03 0.03 0.48
C ARG A 324 33.79 0.17 -0.84
N LYS A 325 33.41 1.11 -1.66
CA LYS A 325 34.13 1.47 -2.87
C LYS A 325 34.33 2.98 -2.91
N HIS A 326 35.58 3.39 -3.22
CA HIS A 326 35.93 4.77 -3.54
C HIS A 326 36.12 4.89 -5.05
N ARG A 327 35.36 5.77 -5.67
CA ARG A 327 35.40 6.01 -7.11
C ARG A 327 35.69 7.50 -7.36
N SER A 328 36.05 7.85 -8.59
CA SER A 328 36.16 9.26 -8.99
C SER A 328 34.87 10.05 -8.76
N ALA A 329 33.73 9.37 -8.83
CA ALA A 329 32.38 9.94 -8.58
C ALA A 329 32.01 10.05 -7.09
N GLY A 330 32.85 9.55 -6.15
CA GLY A 330 32.58 9.61 -4.72
C GLY A 330 32.54 8.26 -4.02
N ARG A 331 31.96 8.27 -2.82
CA ARG A 331 31.82 7.11 -1.93
C ARG A 331 30.65 6.24 -2.36
N MET A 332 30.83 4.92 -2.25
CA MET A 332 29.78 3.94 -2.50
C MET A 332 29.79 2.87 -1.41
N LEU A 333 28.64 2.50 -0.90
CA LEU A 333 28.40 1.34 -0.06
C LEU A 333 27.62 0.28 -0.85
N VAL A 334 28.09 -0.96 -0.78
CA VAL A 334 27.36 -2.14 -1.27
C VAL A 334 26.75 -2.82 -0.06
N VAL A 335 25.44 -3.03 -0.08
CA VAL A 335 24.69 -3.64 1.02
C VAL A 335 24.09 -5.00 0.62
N ASP A 336 23.66 -5.81 1.59
CA ASP A 336 23.07 -7.14 1.40
C ASP A 336 21.59 -7.13 0.99
N THR A 337 21.08 -5.97 0.59
CA THR A 337 19.72 -5.77 0.06
C THR A 337 19.79 -4.93 -1.21
N GLY A 338 18.76 -4.97 -2.04
CA GLY A 338 18.73 -4.22 -3.30
C GLY A 338 17.31 -4.05 -3.83
N MET A 339 17.21 -3.72 -5.12
CA MET A 339 15.93 -3.49 -5.81
C MET A 339 14.97 -4.69 -5.73
N HIS A 340 15.49 -5.90 -5.59
CA HIS A 340 14.67 -7.11 -5.43
C HIS A 340 13.92 -7.17 -4.08
N HIS A 341 14.35 -6.42 -3.07
CA HIS A 341 13.67 -6.29 -1.80
C HIS A 341 12.97 -4.95 -1.63
N LEU A 342 13.53 -3.86 -2.18
CA LEU A 342 12.95 -2.51 -2.17
C LEU A 342 12.97 -1.94 -3.59
N LEU A 343 11.93 -2.27 -4.36
CA LEU A 343 11.84 -1.93 -5.79
C LEU A 343 11.61 -0.43 -6.06
N ARG A 344 11.00 0.28 -5.11
CA ARG A 344 10.52 1.66 -5.32
C ARG A 344 11.57 2.67 -5.79
N PRO A 345 12.84 2.68 -5.32
CA PRO A 345 13.86 3.56 -5.87
C PRO A 345 14.11 3.32 -7.36
N ALA A 346 14.22 2.07 -7.80
CA ALA A 346 14.45 1.71 -9.20
C ALA A 346 13.23 2.01 -10.09
N LEU A 347 12.00 1.69 -9.63
CA LEU A 347 10.77 1.79 -10.41
C LEU A 347 10.18 3.21 -10.46
N TYR A 348 10.18 3.91 -9.33
CA TYR A 348 9.53 5.22 -9.17
C TYR A 348 10.50 6.35 -8.86
N GLN A 349 11.81 6.09 -8.83
CA GLN A 349 12.82 7.04 -8.34
C GLN A 349 12.48 7.55 -6.92
N ALA A 350 11.81 6.69 -6.13
CA ALA A 350 11.40 7.03 -4.78
C ALA A 350 12.63 7.21 -3.87
N VAL A 351 12.59 8.25 -3.06
CA VAL A 351 13.62 8.50 -2.05
C VAL A 351 13.16 7.89 -0.73
N HIS A 352 14.05 7.14 -0.08
CA HIS A 352 13.89 6.65 1.28
C HIS A 352 14.97 7.26 2.17
N ARG A 353 14.63 7.61 3.41
CA ARG A 353 15.61 8.07 4.40
C ARG A 353 16.54 6.92 4.76
N VAL A 354 17.84 7.12 4.62
CA VAL A 354 18.85 6.13 5.04
C VAL A 354 19.49 6.60 6.35
N ARG A 355 19.56 5.71 7.34
CA ARG A 355 20.13 5.99 8.66
C ARG A 355 21.10 4.89 9.08
N PRO A 356 22.29 5.23 9.61
CA PRO A 356 23.14 4.24 10.26
C PRO A 356 22.45 3.77 11.55
N LEU A 357 22.65 2.50 11.95
CA LEU A 357 22.06 2.03 13.22
C LEU A 357 22.80 2.60 14.44
N ARG A 358 24.02 3.08 14.27
CA ARG A 358 24.76 3.82 15.31
C ARG A 358 25.04 5.23 14.83
N ALA A 359 24.68 6.21 15.65
CA ALA A 359 24.97 7.61 15.35
C ALA A 359 26.49 7.83 15.31
N ALA A 360 26.95 8.49 14.25
CA ALA A 360 28.35 8.86 14.08
C ALA A 360 28.42 10.16 13.25
N PRO A 361 29.54 10.89 13.29
CA PRO A 361 29.74 12.09 12.47
C PRO A 361 29.58 11.77 10.98
N LEU A 362 28.81 12.60 10.28
CA LEU A 362 28.60 12.44 8.84
C LEU A 362 29.92 12.67 8.09
N ALA A 363 30.17 11.83 7.09
CA ALA A 363 31.35 11.94 6.22
C ALA A 363 30.98 12.39 4.80
N GLY A 364 29.72 12.71 4.56
CA GLY A 364 29.19 13.30 3.32
C GLY A 364 28.41 12.34 2.43
N PRO A 365 28.05 12.79 1.23
CA PRO A 365 27.19 12.05 0.30
C PRO A 365 27.78 10.68 -0.06
N THR A 366 26.94 9.67 -0.03
CA THR A 366 27.33 8.29 -0.28
C THR A 366 26.23 7.63 -1.12
N GLU A 367 26.61 7.00 -2.21
CA GLU A 367 25.74 6.16 -3.00
C GLU A 367 25.57 4.79 -2.30
N VAL A 368 24.35 4.31 -2.16
CA VAL A 368 24.06 2.99 -1.55
C VAL A 368 23.45 2.10 -2.62
N VAL A 369 24.10 0.97 -2.91
CA VAL A 369 23.72 0.04 -3.98
C VAL A 369 23.54 -1.37 -3.44
N GLY A 370 22.72 -2.15 -4.14
CA GLY A 370 22.48 -3.56 -3.83
C GLY A 370 23.40 -4.52 -4.61
N PRO A 371 23.14 -5.84 -4.47
CA PRO A 371 23.91 -6.91 -5.09
C PRO A 371 23.38 -7.34 -6.47
N ILE A 372 22.29 -6.75 -6.95
CA ILE A 372 21.62 -7.20 -8.17
C ILE A 372 22.42 -6.77 -9.41
N CYS A 373 22.47 -7.64 -10.42
CA CYS A 373 23.20 -7.42 -11.66
C CYS A 373 22.48 -6.44 -12.62
N GLU A 374 22.07 -5.28 -12.06
CA GLU A 374 21.37 -4.21 -12.76
C GLU A 374 21.97 -2.85 -12.36
N SER A 375 22.20 -1.97 -13.33
CA SER A 375 22.70 -0.60 -13.04
C SER A 375 21.69 0.27 -12.29
N THR A 376 20.43 -0.12 -12.29
CA THR A 376 19.32 0.52 -11.57
C THR A 376 19.22 0.09 -10.11
N ASP A 377 20.05 -0.87 -9.65
CA ASP A 377 20.07 -1.33 -8.26
C ASP A 377 20.75 -0.32 -7.33
N VAL A 378 20.21 0.89 -7.33
CA VAL A 378 20.60 2.01 -6.50
C VAL A 378 19.49 2.32 -5.52
N LEU A 379 19.74 2.04 -4.24
CA LEU A 379 18.78 2.27 -3.16
C LEU A 379 18.76 3.73 -2.70
N ALA A 380 19.91 4.39 -2.74
CA ALA A 380 20.05 5.83 -2.52
C ALA A 380 21.22 6.38 -3.34
N ALA A 381 20.97 7.40 -4.16
CA ALA A 381 22.02 8.03 -4.98
C ALA A 381 22.95 8.93 -4.15
N GLU A 382 22.39 9.61 -3.15
CA GLU A 382 23.07 10.55 -2.28
C GLU A 382 22.49 10.47 -0.86
N ALA A 383 23.02 9.58 -0.02
CA ALA A 383 22.71 9.51 1.39
C ALA A 383 23.81 10.17 2.21
N ASP A 384 23.46 11.06 3.11
CA ASP A 384 24.42 11.68 4.01
C ASP A 384 24.72 10.71 5.16
N LEU A 385 25.85 9.99 5.05
CA LEU A 385 26.21 8.88 5.93
C LEU A 385 27.60 9.07 6.55
N PRO A 386 27.83 8.52 7.75
CA PRO A 386 29.18 8.37 8.30
C PRO A 386 30.05 7.45 7.44
N ASP A 387 31.33 7.32 7.79
CA ASP A 387 32.21 6.37 7.12
C ASP A 387 32.01 4.95 7.68
N LEU A 388 30.98 4.28 7.17
CA LEU A 388 30.59 2.94 7.62
C LEU A 388 31.56 1.87 7.10
N ALA A 389 31.99 0.98 7.98
CA ALA A 389 32.81 -0.18 7.67
C ALA A 389 31.95 -1.39 7.21
N PRO A 390 32.54 -2.37 6.48
CA PRO A 390 31.90 -3.67 6.28
C PRO A 390 31.47 -4.30 7.61
N GLY A 391 30.27 -4.85 7.63
CA GLY A 391 29.64 -5.41 8.83
C GLY A 391 28.72 -4.45 9.59
N GLU A 392 28.88 -3.13 9.44
CA GLU A 392 27.98 -2.16 10.04
C GLU A 392 26.60 -2.15 9.38
N LEU A 393 25.59 -1.68 10.10
CA LEU A 393 24.20 -1.76 9.69
C LEU A 393 23.64 -0.38 9.32
N VAL A 394 22.78 -0.39 8.30
CA VAL A 394 21.98 0.76 7.87
C VAL A 394 20.49 0.39 7.83
N ALA A 395 19.61 1.36 8.04
CA ALA A 395 18.18 1.22 7.87
C ALA A 395 17.68 2.14 6.77
N PHE A 396 16.90 1.61 5.85
CA PHE A 396 16.08 2.36 4.91
C PHE A 396 14.72 2.54 5.56
N LEU A 397 14.40 3.77 5.97
CA LEU A 397 13.14 4.10 6.64
C LEU A 397 12.00 4.31 5.63
N ASP A 398 10.77 4.41 6.13
CA ASP A 398 9.57 4.63 5.33
C ASP A 398 9.28 3.50 4.33
N THR A 399 9.70 2.28 4.64
CA THR A 399 9.58 1.11 3.77
C THR A 399 8.42 0.19 4.11
N GLY A 400 7.57 0.57 5.06
CA GLY A 400 6.43 -0.23 5.50
C GLY A 400 5.34 -0.42 4.44
N ALA A 401 5.26 0.49 3.44
CA ALA A 401 4.34 0.37 2.31
C ALA A 401 5.09 0.07 1.01
N TYR A 402 4.58 -0.90 0.25
CA TYR A 402 5.13 -1.27 -1.08
C TYR A 402 6.63 -1.63 -1.04
N GLY A 403 7.11 -2.12 0.11
CA GLY A 403 8.41 -2.74 0.27
C GLY A 403 8.29 -4.25 0.04
N MET A 404 8.05 -5.02 1.10
CA MET A 404 7.97 -6.48 1.04
C MET A 404 6.90 -7.00 0.05
N THR A 405 5.78 -6.30 -0.13
CA THR A 405 4.73 -6.69 -1.09
C THR A 405 5.18 -6.62 -2.55
N MET A 406 6.20 -5.84 -2.86
CA MET A 406 6.82 -5.77 -4.19
C MET A 406 8.15 -6.53 -4.28
N ALA A 407 8.58 -7.19 -3.20
CA ALA A 407 9.81 -7.95 -3.19
C ALA A 407 9.70 -9.19 -4.08
N SER A 408 10.81 -9.54 -4.73
CA SER A 408 10.93 -10.66 -5.65
C SER A 408 12.15 -11.52 -5.33
N ASN A 409 12.24 -12.66 -6.01
CA ASN A 409 13.39 -13.56 -5.95
C ASN A 409 14.36 -13.31 -7.12
N TYR A 410 14.41 -12.08 -7.66
CA TYR A 410 15.30 -11.74 -8.77
C TYR A 410 16.76 -12.11 -8.45
N ASN A 411 17.48 -12.64 -9.42
CA ASN A 411 18.81 -13.26 -9.31
C ASN A 411 18.88 -14.43 -8.29
N GLY A 412 17.77 -15.12 -8.02
CA GLY A 412 17.73 -16.24 -7.06
C GLY A 412 17.91 -15.80 -5.61
N GLN A 413 17.67 -14.54 -5.29
CA GLN A 413 17.81 -14.04 -3.92
C GLN A 413 16.56 -14.35 -3.08
N PRO A 414 16.73 -14.93 -1.87
CA PRO A 414 15.63 -15.19 -0.95
C PRO A 414 15.02 -13.87 -0.42
N ARG A 415 13.69 -13.81 -0.31
CA ARG A 415 13.02 -12.68 0.33
C ARG A 415 13.39 -12.61 1.82
N PRO A 416 13.50 -11.37 2.38
CA PRO A 416 13.98 -11.16 3.74
C PRO A 416 12.98 -11.63 4.82
N ALA A 417 13.46 -11.72 6.06
CA ALA A 417 12.59 -11.87 7.21
C ALA A 417 11.75 -10.60 7.43
N GLU A 418 10.57 -10.78 8.04
CA GLU A 418 9.74 -9.68 8.54
C GLU A 418 9.57 -9.82 10.05
N ILE A 419 9.92 -8.78 10.78
CA ILE A 419 9.83 -8.68 12.22
C ILE A 419 8.80 -7.61 12.56
N VAL A 420 7.94 -7.88 13.53
CA VAL A 420 6.99 -6.90 14.06
C VAL A 420 7.36 -6.54 15.49
N VAL A 421 7.18 -5.28 15.84
CA VAL A 421 7.34 -4.76 17.18
C VAL A 421 6.00 -4.24 17.66
N ALA A 422 5.58 -4.70 18.84
CA ALA A 422 4.38 -4.24 19.52
C ALA A 422 4.59 -4.32 21.05
N ASP A 423 4.11 -3.32 21.77
CA ASP A 423 4.23 -3.26 23.24
C ASP A 423 5.68 -3.47 23.73
N GLY A 424 6.67 -2.95 23.01
CA GLY A 424 8.09 -3.11 23.32
C GLY A 424 8.64 -4.53 23.15
N VAL A 425 7.97 -5.41 22.39
CA VAL A 425 8.40 -6.79 22.13
C VAL A 425 8.53 -7.03 20.62
N ALA A 426 9.72 -7.48 20.20
CA ALA A 426 9.97 -7.91 18.82
C ALA A 426 9.59 -9.38 18.61
N ARG A 427 8.94 -9.69 17.48
CA ARG A 427 8.54 -11.05 17.06
C ARG A 427 8.77 -11.25 15.59
N VAL A 428 9.24 -12.44 15.19
CA VAL A 428 9.35 -12.82 13.78
C VAL A 428 7.95 -13.12 13.25
N ALA A 429 7.45 -12.27 12.35
CA ALA A 429 6.16 -12.45 11.66
C ALA A 429 6.30 -13.30 10.40
N ARG A 430 7.46 -13.23 9.74
CA ARG A 430 7.84 -14.08 8.61
C ARG A 430 9.32 -14.39 8.70
N ARG A 431 9.69 -15.68 8.62
CA ARG A 431 11.10 -16.04 8.49
C ARG A 431 11.63 -15.71 7.08
N ARG A 432 12.94 -15.60 6.95
CA ARG A 432 13.62 -15.51 5.65
C ARG A 432 13.32 -16.75 4.84
N GLU A 433 13.18 -16.61 3.53
CA GLU A 433 13.13 -17.78 2.63
C GLU A 433 14.46 -18.49 2.60
N THR A 434 14.42 -19.80 2.37
CA THR A 434 15.61 -20.63 2.10
C THR A 434 15.75 -20.90 0.60
N TRP A 435 16.93 -21.31 0.18
CA TRP A 435 17.14 -21.71 -1.21
C TRP A 435 16.31 -22.93 -1.58
N GLU A 436 16.09 -23.86 -0.65
CA GLU A 436 15.23 -25.04 -0.85
C GLU A 436 13.78 -24.61 -1.15
N GLU A 437 13.29 -23.55 -0.49
CA GLU A 437 11.95 -23.03 -0.74
C GLU A 437 11.82 -22.37 -2.11
N LEU A 438 12.88 -21.75 -2.62
CA LEU A 438 12.88 -21.20 -3.98
C LEU A 438 12.71 -22.31 -5.02
N LEU A 439 13.21 -23.52 -4.73
CA LEU A 439 13.16 -24.65 -5.62
C LEU A 439 11.94 -25.56 -5.37
N ALA A 440 11.18 -25.33 -4.30
CA ALA A 440 10.13 -26.26 -3.85
C ALA A 440 9.00 -26.51 -4.88
N SER A 441 8.76 -25.54 -5.77
CA SER A 441 7.76 -25.68 -6.85
C SER A 441 8.33 -26.26 -8.15
N GLU A 442 9.65 -26.48 -8.24
CA GLU A 442 10.29 -27.00 -9.44
C GLU A 442 10.33 -28.52 -9.43
N THR A 443 10.03 -29.14 -10.58
CA THR A 443 10.01 -30.58 -10.74
C THR A 443 11.29 -31.17 -11.36
N GLY A 444 12.40 -30.40 -11.32
CA GLY A 444 13.69 -30.81 -11.88
C GLY A 444 13.65 -30.89 -13.41
N THR A 445 13.70 -32.08 -13.97
CA THR A 445 13.66 -32.33 -15.43
C THR A 445 12.27 -32.10 -16.06
N GLY A 446 11.28 -31.68 -15.28
CA GLY A 446 9.90 -31.47 -15.68
C GLY A 446 9.04 -32.74 -15.50
N ALA A 447 7.82 -32.54 -15.03
CA ALA A 447 6.78 -33.58 -14.97
C ALA A 447 5.85 -33.46 -16.20
N PRO A 448 5.23 -34.55 -16.69
CA PRO A 448 4.17 -34.43 -17.70
C PRO A 448 3.07 -33.50 -17.23
N VAL A 449 2.56 -32.60 -18.11
CA VAL A 449 1.54 -31.58 -17.74
C VAL A 449 0.31 -32.23 -17.08
N ALA A 450 -0.10 -33.42 -17.53
CA ALA A 450 -1.21 -34.16 -16.96
C ALA A 450 -0.99 -34.67 -15.51
N ALA A 451 0.26 -34.66 -15.04
CA ALA A 451 0.61 -35.09 -13.67
C ALA A 451 0.71 -33.91 -12.69
N VAL A 452 0.66 -32.70 -13.18
CA VAL A 452 0.68 -31.47 -12.33
C VAL A 452 -0.75 -31.24 -11.82
N GLN A 453 -0.93 -31.33 -10.50
CA GLN A 453 -2.22 -31.02 -9.88
C GLN A 453 -2.56 -29.56 -10.11
N GLY A 454 -3.83 -29.28 -10.44
CA GLY A 454 -4.37 -27.94 -10.54
C GLY A 454 -4.26 -27.15 -9.22
N PRO A 455 -4.66 -25.89 -9.22
CA PRO A 455 -4.56 -25.04 -8.03
C PRO A 455 -5.25 -25.72 -6.83
N VAL A 456 -4.49 -25.86 -5.74
CA VAL A 456 -5.02 -26.37 -4.48
C VAL A 456 -6.04 -25.34 -3.98
N ASP A 457 -7.24 -25.77 -3.67
CA ASP A 457 -8.23 -24.95 -3.00
C ASP A 457 -7.68 -24.51 -1.62
N PRO A 458 -7.38 -23.22 -1.42
CA PRO A 458 -6.75 -22.74 -0.19
C PRO A 458 -7.69 -22.76 1.02
N LEU A 459 -8.97 -23.01 0.83
CA LEU A 459 -10.00 -22.97 1.87
C LEU A 459 -10.69 -24.34 2.07
N GLY A 460 -10.36 -25.36 1.27
CA GLY A 460 -10.88 -26.71 1.45
C GLY A 460 -12.38 -26.85 1.13
N TRP A 461 -12.86 -26.18 0.06
CA TRP A 461 -14.25 -26.24 -0.43
C TRP A 461 -14.52 -27.51 -1.21
#